data_d9019bff378ac8829c8fd5a8b24fe83a
#
_entry.id   d9019bff378ac8829c8fd5a8b24fe83a
#
_cell.length_a   1.000
_cell.length_b   1.000
_cell.length_c   1.000
_cell.angle_alpha   90.00
_cell.angle_beta   90.00
_cell.angle_gamma   90.00
#
_symmetry.space_group_name_H-M   'P 1'
#
loop_
_entity.id
_entity.type
_entity.pdbx_description
1 polymer ?
#
loop_
_entity_poly.entity_id
_entity_poly.type
_entity_poly.pdbx_seq_one_letter_code
_entity_poly.pdbx_strand_id
1 'polypeptide(L)'
;MKMMTRIAALAAIGLLVLLPAAAHTPQQAPHQSFNEGDLRLESGEVIKDFSISYVTHGTLSARKSNAILMVTAISGNHHRLDFMIGPGKALDPEKYFIICTDAIGNGLTTSPSNSKAQPRMAFPKLLIRDMVESQYRLLKEKLGIEHVVAVVGPSMGGMQTLQWGVSHPDFMDALVAIVPLAKTPAWSVAVMEASRKAIMADPAWKDGNYDAPPEKGLRLFRDIVALLAARSPDMYAAQFKNGPDVLPWMEAQESALWKVFDADDWIFQSWAYDRHDLGTTPGFDGDTAKALASIKAKTLILTGTKDLLNPEFEPREAAKNIHDVKLMTISPGTVTGHASAGGFFPADVEFLNREVGGFLDAVTEGGKKLD
;
A
#
# COMPACT_ATOMS: atom_id res chain seq x y z
N MET A 1 6.14 -33.68 -25.17
CA MET A 1 7.11 -32.56 -25.30
C MET A 1 6.49 -31.16 -25.18
N LYS A 2 5.15 -30.99 -24.97
CA LYS A 2 4.48 -29.66 -24.78
C LYS A 2 4.13 -29.34 -23.31
N MET A 3 4.42 -30.24 -22.36
CA MET A 3 4.02 -30.08 -20.96
C MET A 3 5.15 -29.57 -20.02
N MET A 4 6.41 -29.70 -20.44
CA MET A 4 7.56 -29.24 -19.63
C MET A 4 7.83 -27.73 -19.76
N THR A 5 7.37 -27.08 -20.81
CA THR A 5 7.59 -25.64 -21.06
C THR A 5 6.71 -24.71 -20.20
N ARG A 6 5.59 -25.23 -19.65
CA ARG A 6 4.68 -24.43 -18.81
C ARG A 6 5.08 -24.35 -17.34
N ILE A 7 5.85 -25.34 -16.86
CA ILE A 7 6.30 -25.38 -15.46
C ILE A 7 7.49 -24.42 -15.23
N ALA A 8 8.35 -24.24 -16.24
CA ALA A 8 9.50 -23.33 -16.14
C ALA A 8 9.10 -21.83 -16.10
N ALA A 9 7.97 -21.47 -16.73
CA ALA A 9 7.50 -20.07 -16.74
C ALA A 9 6.90 -19.61 -15.38
N LEU A 10 6.35 -20.54 -14.60
CA LEU A 10 5.77 -20.23 -13.28
C LEU A 10 6.82 -20.10 -12.16
N ALA A 11 7.96 -20.77 -12.29
CA ALA A 11 9.05 -20.67 -11.33
C ALA A 11 9.83 -19.34 -11.41
N ALA A 12 9.82 -18.67 -12.56
CA ALA A 12 10.52 -17.39 -12.75
C ALA A 12 9.79 -16.17 -12.22
N ILE A 13 8.47 -16.27 -11.96
CA ILE A 13 7.64 -15.14 -11.50
C ILE A 13 7.79 -14.87 -9.98
N GLY A 14 8.33 -15.82 -9.23
CA GLY A 14 8.49 -15.68 -7.78
C GLY A 14 9.64 -14.81 -7.30
N LEU A 15 10.51 -14.30 -8.17
CA LEU A 15 11.79 -13.70 -7.76
C LEU A 15 11.90 -12.19 -7.94
N LEU A 16 10.81 -11.50 -8.34
CA LEU A 16 10.81 -10.02 -8.50
C LEU A 16 10.18 -9.31 -7.31
N VAL A 17 10.57 -9.70 -6.10
CA VAL A 17 10.05 -9.07 -4.89
C VAL A 17 11.18 -8.41 -4.13
N LEU A 18 11.09 -7.09 -4.07
CA LEU A 18 11.72 -6.23 -3.06
C LEU A 18 13.25 -6.33 -3.00
N LEU A 19 13.89 -5.62 -3.90
CA LEU A 19 15.24 -5.15 -3.61
C LEU A 19 15.17 -4.23 -2.38
N PRO A 20 16.12 -4.31 -1.44
CA PRO A 20 16.18 -3.36 -0.35
C PRO A 20 16.28 -1.93 -0.90
N ALA A 21 15.75 -0.98 -0.15
CA ALA A 21 15.73 0.45 -0.50
C ALA A 21 17.09 1.04 -0.95
N ALA A 22 18.17 0.35 -0.68
CA ALA A 22 19.53 0.74 -1.08
C ALA A 22 19.88 0.40 -2.55
N ALA A 23 19.00 -0.23 -3.31
CA ALA A 23 19.32 -0.73 -4.64
C ALA A 23 18.53 0.00 -5.75
N HIS A 24 18.56 1.33 -5.74
CA HIS A 24 18.17 2.09 -6.94
C HIS A 24 19.17 1.81 -8.05
N THR A 25 18.67 1.39 -9.21
CA THR A 25 19.48 1.38 -10.43
C THR A 25 19.65 2.81 -10.94
N PRO A 26 20.70 3.11 -11.75
CA PRO A 26 20.85 4.43 -12.34
C PRO A 26 19.67 4.91 -13.19
N GLN A 27 18.78 4.00 -13.59
CA GLN A 27 17.59 4.28 -14.39
C GLN A 27 16.34 4.57 -13.53
N GLN A 28 16.38 4.29 -12.23
CA GLN A 28 15.28 4.58 -11.33
C GLN A 28 15.32 6.04 -10.87
N ALA A 29 14.14 6.59 -10.57
CA ALA A 29 14.03 7.95 -10.05
C ALA A 29 14.82 8.10 -8.74
N PRO A 30 15.58 9.22 -8.57
CA PRO A 30 16.40 9.39 -7.38
C PRO A 30 15.53 9.56 -6.13
N HIS A 31 15.98 8.96 -5.03
CA HIS A 31 15.40 9.14 -3.72
C HIS A 31 15.48 10.59 -3.26
N GLN A 32 14.37 11.09 -2.74
CA GLN A 32 14.25 12.41 -2.15
C GLN A 32 13.75 12.28 -0.72
N SER A 33 14.08 13.25 0.11
CA SER A 33 13.59 13.34 1.48
C SER A 33 13.19 14.78 1.77
N PHE A 34 12.09 14.95 2.48
CA PHE A 34 11.65 16.23 2.99
C PHE A 34 11.60 16.16 4.52
N ASN A 35 12.42 16.96 5.19
CA ASN A 35 12.37 17.12 6.64
C ASN A 35 11.23 18.06 6.99
N GLU A 36 10.24 17.53 7.69
CA GLU A 36 9.05 18.26 8.16
C GLU A 36 9.22 18.80 9.59
N GLY A 37 10.39 18.56 10.23
CA GLY A 37 10.57 18.83 11.64
C GLY A 37 9.80 17.87 12.53
N ASP A 38 9.22 18.35 13.61
CA ASP A 38 8.40 17.53 14.49
C ASP A 38 7.00 17.32 13.88
N LEU A 39 6.59 16.05 13.69
CA LEU A 39 5.27 15.69 13.22
C LEU A 39 4.35 15.39 14.42
N ARG A 40 3.36 16.26 14.66
CA ARG A 40 2.35 16.03 15.68
C ARG A 40 1.32 15.03 15.17
N LEU A 41 1.14 13.93 15.90
CA LEU A 41 0.14 12.90 15.62
C LEU A 41 -1.24 13.29 16.16
N GLU A 42 -2.28 12.67 15.64
CA GLU A 42 -3.65 12.85 16.13
C GLU A 42 -3.81 12.46 17.60
N SER A 43 -3.04 11.49 18.10
CA SER A 43 -2.98 11.12 19.51
C SER A 43 -2.48 12.24 20.44
N GLY A 44 -1.86 13.28 19.87
CA GLY A 44 -1.14 14.33 20.59
C GLY A 44 0.34 14.00 20.86
N GLU A 45 0.77 12.77 20.60
CA GLU A 45 2.19 12.40 20.58
C GLU A 45 2.91 13.10 19.41
N VAL A 46 4.23 13.06 19.41
CA VAL A 46 5.05 13.73 18.39
C VAL A 46 6.11 12.76 17.88
N ILE A 47 6.20 12.59 16.57
CA ILE A 47 7.39 12.00 15.95
C ILE A 47 8.41 13.11 15.76
N LYS A 48 9.56 13.01 16.44
CA LYS A 48 10.61 14.01 16.40
C LYS A 48 11.51 13.83 15.18
N ASP A 49 12.01 14.97 14.66
CA ASP A 49 12.90 14.99 13.50
C ASP A 49 12.36 14.20 12.32
N PHE A 50 11.06 14.35 12.06
CA PHE A 50 10.34 13.59 11.04
C PHE A 50 10.78 13.99 9.63
N SER A 51 11.05 13.01 8.80
CA SER A 51 11.32 13.17 7.38
C SER A 51 10.52 12.16 6.57
N ILE A 52 9.82 12.64 5.53
CA ILE A 52 9.13 11.79 4.56
C ILE A 52 10.05 11.50 3.37
N SER A 53 10.13 10.22 2.99
CA SER A 53 10.84 9.75 1.79
C SER A 53 9.89 9.66 0.61
N TYR A 54 10.35 10.02 -0.59
CA TYR A 54 9.56 9.95 -1.81
C TYR A 54 10.44 9.92 -3.07
N VAL A 55 9.85 9.55 -4.20
CA VAL A 55 10.41 9.72 -5.54
C VAL A 55 9.39 10.41 -6.44
N THR A 56 9.85 10.99 -7.55
CA THR A 56 8.96 11.63 -8.52
C THR A 56 9.26 11.13 -9.93
N HIS A 57 8.22 10.99 -10.75
CA HIS A 57 8.32 10.65 -12.17
C HIS A 57 7.59 11.72 -13.01
N GLY A 58 8.08 11.97 -14.21
CA GLY A 58 7.51 12.98 -15.10
C GLY A 58 7.89 14.40 -14.74
N THR A 59 7.18 15.36 -15.33
CA THR A 59 7.44 16.80 -15.17
C THR A 59 6.18 17.50 -14.65
N LEU A 60 6.34 18.26 -13.56
CA LEU A 60 5.26 19.06 -13.02
C LEU A 60 4.95 20.23 -13.97
N SER A 61 3.68 20.35 -14.38
CA SER A 61 3.24 21.45 -15.24
C SER A 61 3.38 22.81 -14.54
N ALA A 62 3.47 23.89 -15.31
CA ALA A 62 3.63 25.25 -14.75
C ALA A 62 2.45 25.62 -13.81
N ARG A 63 1.25 25.11 -14.10
CA ARG A 63 0.04 25.32 -13.27
C ARG A 63 -0.09 24.28 -12.15
N LYS A 64 0.82 23.31 -12.08
CA LYS A 64 0.79 22.19 -11.13
C LYS A 64 -0.52 21.38 -11.18
N SER A 65 -1.14 21.30 -12.37
CA SER A 65 -2.45 20.69 -12.57
C SER A 65 -2.40 19.21 -12.97
N ASN A 66 -1.21 18.63 -13.13
CA ASN A 66 -1.00 17.25 -13.59
C ASN A 66 -0.41 16.32 -12.52
N ALA A 67 -0.48 16.69 -11.25
CA ALA A 67 0.10 15.89 -10.18
C ALA A 67 -0.80 14.69 -9.81
N ILE A 68 -0.19 13.52 -9.60
CA ILE A 68 -0.79 12.33 -9.01
C ILE A 68 0.03 11.92 -7.80
N LEU A 69 -0.65 11.66 -6.68
CA LEU A 69 -0.02 11.08 -5.49
C LEU A 69 -0.20 9.57 -5.49
N MET A 70 0.90 8.82 -5.47
CA MET A 70 0.90 7.38 -5.21
C MET A 70 1.31 7.10 -3.77
N VAL A 71 0.48 6.36 -3.03
CA VAL A 71 0.70 5.98 -1.63
C VAL A 71 0.89 4.47 -1.50
N THR A 72 1.78 4.05 -0.59
CA THR A 72 2.26 2.66 -0.54
C THR A 72 1.40 1.73 0.32
N ALA A 73 1.48 0.43 0.01
CA ALA A 73 0.95 -0.64 0.85
C ALA A 73 1.74 -0.79 2.16
N ILE A 74 1.19 -1.57 3.11
CA ILE A 74 1.92 -1.94 4.34
C ILE A 74 3.26 -2.58 3.96
N SER A 75 4.33 -2.20 4.63
CA SER A 75 5.71 -2.61 4.34
C SER A 75 6.18 -2.39 2.89
N GLY A 76 5.37 -1.74 2.06
CA GLY A 76 5.76 -1.34 0.71
C GLY A 76 6.58 -0.07 0.70
N ASN A 77 7.17 0.23 -0.46
CA ASN A 77 7.90 1.47 -0.71
C ASN A 77 7.41 2.11 -2.02
N HIS A 78 8.01 3.23 -2.40
CA HIS A 78 7.70 3.99 -3.61
C HIS A 78 7.77 3.18 -4.93
N HIS A 79 8.37 1.98 -4.94
CA HIS A 79 8.36 1.06 -6.09
C HIS A 79 7.10 0.19 -6.18
N ARG A 80 6.17 0.34 -5.23
CA ARG A 80 5.02 -0.56 -5.10
C ARG A 80 4.14 -0.65 -6.34
N LEU A 81 4.07 0.40 -7.12
CA LEU A 81 3.27 0.48 -8.35
C LEU A 81 4.12 0.69 -9.62
N ASP A 82 5.42 0.40 -9.62
CA ASP A 82 6.29 0.55 -10.81
C ASP A 82 5.76 -0.18 -12.03
N PHE A 83 5.02 -1.28 -11.83
CA PHE A 83 4.37 -2.00 -12.92
C PHE A 83 3.26 -1.18 -13.61
N MET A 84 2.75 -0.13 -12.98
CA MET A 84 1.76 0.81 -13.53
C MET A 84 2.38 2.14 -13.96
N ILE A 85 3.66 2.41 -13.66
CA ILE A 85 4.36 3.66 -13.99
C ILE A 85 5.19 3.46 -15.25
N GLY A 86 5.03 4.35 -16.23
CA GLY A 86 5.81 4.35 -17.47
C GLY A 86 5.00 4.82 -18.68
N PRO A 87 5.69 5.14 -19.81
CA PRO A 87 5.02 5.56 -21.03
C PRO A 87 3.94 4.56 -21.48
N GLY A 88 2.73 5.06 -21.74
CA GLY A 88 1.57 4.26 -22.15
C GLY A 88 0.95 3.38 -21.05
N LYS A 89 1.45 3.44 -19.81
CA LYS A 89 0.83 2.78 -18.67
C LYS A 89 -0.20 3.68 -17.97
N ALA A 90 -0.90 3.14 -16.97
CA ALA A 90 -1.92 3.88 -16.24
C ALA A 90 -1.39 5.17 -15.59
N LEU A 91 -0.18 5.13 -15.04
CA LEU A 91 0.52 6.27 -14.46
C LEU A 91 1.64 6.69 -15.43
N ASP A 92 1.25 7.37 -16.50
CA ASP A 92 2.14 7.76 -17.57
C ASP A 92 2.90 9.05 -17.23
N PRO A 93 4.24 9.01 -17.07
CA PRO A 93 5.04 10.19 -16.73
C PRO A 93 5.15 11.21 -17.87
N GLU A 94 4.69 10.90 -19.09
CA GLU A 94 4.56 11.87 -20.18
C GLU A 94 3.32 12.76 -20.00
N LYS A 95 2.31 12.27 -19.24
CA LYS A 95 1.07 13.00 -18.93
C LYS A 95 1.09 13.60 -17.52
N TYR A 96 1.57 12.83 -16.55
CA TYR A 96 1.45 13.14 -15.13
C TYR A 96 2.79 13.36 -14.44
N PHE A 97 2.77 14.22 -13.45
CA PHE A 97 3.82 14.30 -12.44
C PHE A 97 3.42 13.41 -11.26
N ILE A 98 4.08 12.25 -11.14
CA ILE A 98 3.71 11.21 -10.19
C ILE A 98 4.63 11.31 -8.97
N ILE A 99 4.07 11.54 -7.80
CA ILE A 99 4.76 11.58 -6.51
C ILE A 99 4.49 10.26 -5.79
N CYS A 100 5.51 9.44 -5.61
CA CYS A 100 5.42 8.16 -4.93
C CYS A 100 6.01 8.30 -3.52
N THR A 101 5.16 8.29 -2.49
CA THR A 101 5.59 8.48 -1.10
C THR A 101 5.81 7.17 -0.38
N ASP A 102 6.74 7.18 0.57
CA ASP A 102 6.96 6.10 1.51
C ASP A 102 6.15 6.36 2.79
N ALA A 103 5.41 5.35 3.24
CA ALA A 103 4.59 5.48 4.45
C ALA A 103 5.45 5.53 5.72
N ILE A 104 4.97 6.21 6.75
CA ILE A 104 5.59 6.19 8.09
C ILE A 104 5.73 4.73 8.55
N GLY A 105 6.90 4.37 9.03
CA GLY A 105 7.16 3.01 9.51
C GLY A 105 7.54 2.00 8.43
N ASN A 106 7.97 2.43 7.24
CA ASN A 106 8.43 1.50 6.20
C ASN A 106 9.96 1.37 6.08
N GLY A 107 10.72 2.00 6.99
CA GLY A 107 12.17 1.98 7.00
C GLY A 107 12.86 3.02 6.11
N LEU A 108 12.11 3.79 5.30
CA LEU A 108 12.61 4.88 4.44
C LEU A 108 12.15 6.26 4.93
N THR A 109 10.87 6.46 5.09
CA THR A 109 10.31 7.54 5.92
C THR A 109 10.68 7.26 7.37
N THR A 110 10.68 8.27 8.23
CA THR A 110 10.97 8.10 9.66
C THR A 110 10.14 6.96 10.25
N SER A 111 10.83 6.03 10.88
CA SER A 111 10.34 4.69 11.26
C SER A 111 10.96 4.24 12.58
N PRO A 112 10.38 3.28 13.28
CA PRO A 112 11.01 2.64 14.45
C PRO A 112 12.46 2.21 14.21
N SER A 113 12.75 1.65 13.03
CA SER A 113 14.07 1.14 12.67
C SER A 113 15.14 2.21 12.42
N ASN A 114 14.73 3.42 11.98
CA ASN A 114 15.67 4.47 11.56
C ASN A 114 15.61 5.77 12.40
N SER A 115 14.62 5.94 13.28
CA SER A 115 14.51 7.10 14.15
C SER A 115 15.65 7.11 15.17
N LYS A 116 16.40 8.21 15.20
CA LYS A 116 17.45 8.42 16.21
C LYS A 116 16.90 8.93 17.53
N ALA A 117 15.85 9.74 17.48
CA ALA A 117 15.26 10.36 18.66
C ALA A 117 14.33 9.40 19.43
N GLN A 118 13.65 8.49 18.71
CA GLN A 118 12.63 7.60 19.26
C GLN A 118 12.74 6.21 18.60
N PRO A 119 13.87 5.50 18.80
CA PRO A 119 14.12 4.24 18.11
C PRO A 119 13.25 3.10 18.65
N ARG A 120 12.98 2.11 17.79
CA ARG A 120 12.37 0.85 18.19
C ARG A 120 11.01 1.05 18.86
N MET A 121 10.75 0.36 19.96
CA MET A 121 9.49 0.45 20.71
C MET A 121 9.25 1.79 21.40
N ALA A 122 10.23 2.71 21.41
CA ALA A 122 10.05 4.09 21.86
C ALA A 122 9.38 4.98 20.80
N PHE A 123 9.18 4.48 19.57
CA PHE A 123 8.50 5.19 18.51
C PHE A 123 7.01 5.42 18.85
N PRO A 124 6.42 6.58 18.55
CA PRO A 124 5.01 6.85 18.84
C PRO A 124 4.08 5.97 17.97
N LYS A 125 2.94 5.57 18.55
CA LYS A 125 1.91 4.85 17.82
C LYS A 125 1.14 5.80 16.92
N LEU A 126 1.09 5.49 15.63
CA LEU A 126 0.47 6.32 14.61
C LEU A 126 -0.84 5.71 14.07
N LEU A 127 -1.56 6.51 13.31
CA LEU A 127 -2.76 6.16 12.57
C LEU A 127 -2.53 6.34 11.06
N ILE A 128 -3.40 5.76 10.24
CA ILE A 128 -3.41 6.01 8.77
C ILE A 128 -3.60 7.51 8.48
N ARG A 129 -4.36 8.25 9.29
CA ARG A 129 -4.52 9.71 9.16
C ARG A 129 -3.21 10.48 9.35
N ASP A 130 -2.34 10.03 10.23
CA ASP A 130 -1.04 10.66 10.42
C ASP A 130 -0.14 10.50 9.17
N MET A 131 -0.26 9.34 8.48
CA MET A 131 0.42 9.14 7.19
C MET A 131 -0.12 10.10 6.13
N VAL A 132 -1.44 10.27 6.04
CA VAL A 132 -2.09 11.21 5.11
C VAL A 132 -1.66 12.64 5.40
N GLU A 133 -1.59 13.04 6.66
CA GLU A 133 -1.17 14.40 7.05
C GLU A 133 0.30 14.68 6.66
N SER A 134 1.20 13.72 6.83
CA SER A 134 2.59 13.89 6.39
C SER A 134 2.71 14.05 4.87
N GLN A 135 1.92 13.30 4.10
CA GLN A 135 1.86 13.42 2.65
C GLN A 135 1.25 14.77 2.22
N TYR A 136 0.21 15.24 2.92
CA TYR A 136 -0.39 16.55 2.68
C TYR A 136 0.64 17.67 2.87
N ARG A 137 1.42 17.63 3.95
CA ARG A 137 2.50 18.59 4.21
C ARG A 137 3.58 18.54 3.14
N LEU A 138 3.99 17.35 2.68
CA LEU A 138 4.92 17.21 1.56
C LEU A 138 4.41 17.94 0.30
N LEU A 139 3.14 17.69 -0.06
CA LEU A 139 2.55 18.31 -1.26
C LEU A 139 2.48 19.84 -1.13
N LYS A 140 2.00 20.35 0.00
CA LYS A 140 1.81 21.78 0.24
C LYS A 140 3.11 22.52 0.47
N GLU A 141 3.90 22.08 1.44
CA GLU A 141 5.03 22.85 1.95
C GLU A 141 6.28 22.68 1.08
N LYS A 142 6.54 21.46 0.58
CA LYS A 142 7.74 21.18 -0.22
C LYS A 142 7.52 21.39 -1.71
N LEU A 143 6.40 20.87 -2.24
CA LEU A 143 6.14 20.88 -3.69
C LEU A 143 5.25 22.05 -4.12
N GLY A 144 4.58 22.70 -3.17
CA GLY A 144 3.66 23.81 -3.43
C GLY A 144 2.49 23.39 -4.32
N ILE A 145 2.02 22.14 -4.16
CA ILE A 145 0.87 21.58 -4.88
C ILE A 145 -0.36 21.75 -4.01
N GLU A 146 -1.38 22.43 -4.56
CA GLU A 146 -2.62 22.74 -3.87
C GLU A 146 -3.76 21.78 -4.24
N HIS A 147 -3.57 20.97 -5.29
CA HIS A 147 -4.55 20.03 -5.79
C HIS A 147 -3.88 18.95 -6.61
N VAL A 148 -4.39 17.72 -6.57
CA VAL A 148 -3.90 16.60 -7.40
C VAL A 148 -5.02 16.03 -8.28
N VAL A 149 -4.65 15.50 -9.45
CA VAL A 149 -5.57 14.78 -10.33
C VAL A 149 -6.12 13.54 -9.63
N ALA A 150 -5.25 12.80 -8.95
CA ALA A 150 -5.67 11.60 -8.24
C ALA A 150 -4.75 11.25 -7.06
N VAL A 151 -5.32 10.52 -6.09
CA VAL A 151 -4.57 9.72 -5.12
C VAL A 151 -4.78 8.24 -5.46
N VAL A 152 -3.67 7.49 -5.58
CA VAL A 152 -3.67 6.09 -6.01
C VAL A 152 -2.93 5.22 -5.00
N GLY A 153 -3.53 4.15 -4.51
CA GLY A 153 -2.85 3.27 -3.56
C GLY A 153 -3.45 1.87 -3.42
N PRO A 154 -2.60 0.83 -3.22
CA PRO A 154 -3.03 -0.53 -2.99
C PRO A 154 -3.02 -0.90 -1.50
N SER A 155 -3.95 -1.74 -1.03
CA SER A 155 -3.97 -2.31 0.33
C SER A 155 -4.02 -1.20 1.40
N MET A 156 -3.05 -1.12 2.31
CA MET A 156 -2.92 0.02 3.24
C MET A 156 -2.81 1.36 2.49
N GLY A 157 -2.25 1.39 1.28
CA GLY A 157 -2.32 2.55 0.39
C GLY A 157 -3.76 2.85 -0.05
N GLY A 158 -4.58 1.85 -0.30
CA GLY A 158 -6.02 2.02 -0.56
C GLY A 158 -6.78 2.59 0.64
N MET A 159 -6.40 2.21 1.87
CA MET A 159 -6.92 2.81 3.11
C MET A 159 -6.53 4.30 3.19
N GLN A 160 -5.25 4.63 2.92
CA GLN A 160 -4.77 6.00 2.83
C GLN A 160 -5.51 6.79 1.73
N THR A 161 -5.74 6.18 0.57
CA THR A 161 -6.47 6.79 -0.55
C THR A 161 -7.89 7.21 -0.14
N LEU A 162 -8.64 6.31 0.50
CA LEU A 162 -9.99 6.66 1.01
C LEU A 162 -9.91 7.71 2.13
N GLN A 163 -8.91 7.62 3.00
CA GLN A 163 -8.68 8.59 4.06
C GLN A 163 -8.37 9.99 3.51
N TRP A 164 -7.62 10.09 2.40
CA TRP A 164 -7.40 11.35 1.69
C TRP A 164 -8.71 12.00 1.28
N GLY A 165 -9.64 11.22 0.69
CA GLY A 165 -10.95 11.72 0.28
C GLY A 165 -11.80 12.22 1.44
N VAL A 166 -11.63 11.65 2.65
CA VAL A 166 -12.36 12.07 3.86
C VAL A 166 -11.68 13.27 4.53
N SER A 167 -10.34 13.24 4.67
CA SER A 167 -9.59 14.29 5.38
C SER A 167 -9.44 15.57 4.56
N HIS A 168 -9.31 15.48 3.24
CA HIS A 168 -9.05 16.61 2.34
C HIS A 168 -9.95 16.56 1.10
N PRO A 169 -11.30 16.61 1.25
CA PRO A 169 -12.26 16.29 0.18
C PRO A 169 -12.19 17.20 -1.05
N ASP A 170 -11.57 18.36 -0.94
CA ASP A 170 -11.42 19.33 -2.04
C ASP A 170 -10.03 19.30 -2.70
N PHE A 171 -9.15 18.39 -2.27
CA PHE A 171 -7.74 18.37 -2.70
C PHE A 171 -7.46 17.50 -3.93
N MET A 172 -8.43 16.69 -4.39
CA MET A 172 -8.25 15.79 -5.54
C MET A 172 -9.52 15.68 -6.39
N ASP A 173 -9.32 15.41 -7.70
CA ASP A 173 -10.42 15.10 -8.61
C ASP A 173 -10.84 13.63 -8.51
N ALA A 174 -9.89 12.73 -8.23
CA ALA A 174 -10.13 11.29 -8.21
C ALA A 174 -9.40 10.52 -7.11
N LEU A 175 -9.97 9.36 -6.76
CA LEU A 175 -9.38 8.36 -5.88
C LEU A 175 -9.34 7.01 -6.60
N VAL A 176 -8.19 6.32 -6.56
CA VAL A 176 -8.05 4.95 -7.04
C VAL A 176 -7.61 4.06 -5.89
N ALA A 177 -8.57 3.44 -5.23
CA ALA A 177 -8.35 2.59 -4.07
C ALA A 177 -8.35 1.11 -4.48
N ILE A 178 -7.18 0.48 -4.45
CA ILE A 178 -6.99 -0.90 -4.89
C ILE A 178 -6.96 -1.81 -3.64
N VAL A 179 -7.86 -2.76 -3.56
CA VAL A 179 -8.10 -3.68 -2.42
C VAL A 179 -8.11 -2.96 -1.06
N PRO A 180 -8.90 -1.85 -0.92
CA PRO A 180 -8.90 -1.02 0.27
C PRO A 180 -9.73 -1.63 1.40
N LEU A 181 -9.63 -0.98 2.58
CA LEU A 181 -10.62 -1.05 3.66
C LEU A 181 -11.03 0.38 4.04
N ALA A 182 -12.31 0.60 4.31
CA ALA A 182 -12.81 1.84 4.94
C ALA A 182 -12.72 1.77 6.46
N LYS A 183 -12.80 0.56 6.98
CA LYS A 183 -12.62 0.17 8.39
C LYS A 183 -12.02 -1.22 8.43
N THR A 184 -11.06 -1.44 9.33
CA THR A 184 -10.43 -2.77 9.46
C THR A 184 -11.36 -3.72 10.19
N PRO A 185 -11.80 -4.84 9.55
CA PRO A 185 -12.69 -5.80 10.17
C PRO A 185 -11.94 -6.71 11.15
N ALA A 186 -12.69 -7.33 12.06
CA ALA A 186 -12.12 -8.22 13.09
C ALA A 186 -11.24 -9.34 12.53
N TRP A 187 -11.57 -9.88 11.36
CA TRP A 187 -10.75 -10.89 10.69
C TRP A 187 -9.35 -10.36 10.36
N SER A 188 -9.27 -9.19 9.71
CA SER A 188 -7.98 -8.59 9.34
C SER A 188 -7.16 -8.21 10.57
N VAL A 189 -7.81 -7.70 11.64
CA VAL A 189 -7.17 -7.47 12.95
C VAL A 189 -6.58 -8.78 13.51
N ALA A 190 -7.32 -9.90 13.43
CA ALA A 190 -6.84 -11.19 13.91
C ALA A 190 -5.62 -11.69 13.11
N VAL A 191 -5.60 -11.51 11.80
CA VAL A 191 -4.45 -11.84 10.95
C VAL A 191 -3.22 -10.98 11.33
N MET A 192 -3.39 -9.67 11.48
CA MET A 192 -2.31 -8.76 11.87
C MET A 192 -1.78 -9.09 13.27
N GLU A 193 -2.67 -9.35 14.23
CA GLU A 193 -2.27 -9.73 15.59
C GLU A 193 -1.51 -11.06 15.62
N ALA A 194 -1.95 -12.08 14.85
CA ALA A 194 -1.23 -13.34 14.73
C ALA A 194 0.19 -13.13 14.18
N SER A 195 0.34 -12.27 13.19
CA SER A 195 1.62 -11.94 12.59
C SER A 195 2.58 -11.21 13.57
N ARG A 196 2.06 -10.27 14.36
CA ARG A 196 2.84 -9.61 15.43
C ARG A 196 3.27 -10.60 16.51
N LYS A 197 2.36 -11.46 16.96
CA LYS A 197 2.66 -12.51 17.95
C LYS A 197 3.74 -13.45 17.45
N ALA A 198 3.76 -13.79 16.17
CA ALA A 198 4.82 -14.61 15.58
C ALA A 198 6.19 -13.94 15.72
N ILE A 199 6.30 -12.64 15.46
CA ILE A 199 7.54 -11.88 15.65
C ILE A 199 7.91 -11.79 17.14
N MET A 200 6.96 -11.39 17.99
CA MET A 200 7.17 -11.15 19.42
C MET A 200 7.49 -12.44 20.20
N ALA A 201 7.07 -13.60 19.70
CA ALA A 201 7.40 -14.91 20.28
C ALA A 201 8.83 -15.37 20.00
N ASP A 202 9.52 -14.74 19.04
CA ASP A 202 10.94 -15.05 18.77
C ASP A 202 11.81 -14.44 19.89
N PRO A 203 12.56 -15.25 20.67
CA PRO A 203 13.45 -14.72 21.71
C PRO A 203 14.49 -13.70 21.20
N ALA A 204 14.81 -13.75 19.89
CA ALA A 204 15.73 -12.80 19.28
C ALA A 204 15.14 -11.39 19.14
N TRP A 205 13.81 -11.21 19.23
CA TRP A 205 13.15 -9.90 19.18
C TRP A 205 13.44 -9.03 20.41
N LYS A 206 13.62 -9.63 21.60
CA LYS A 206 14.04 -8.95 22.86
C LYS A 206 13.20 -7.69 23.17
N ASP A 207 11.89 -7.77 23.09
CA ASP A 207 10.96 -6.64 23.29
C ASP A 207 11.30 -5.41 22.42
N GLY A 208 11.73 -5.66 21.18
CA GLY A 208 12.13 -4.65 20.19
C GLY A 208 13.60 -4.22 20.29
N ASN A 209 14.38 -4.74 21.22
CA ASN A 209 15.78 -4.38 21.43
C ASN A 209 16.75 -5.40 20.82
N TYR A 210 16.52 -5.79 19.58
CA TYR A 210 17.35 -6.77 18.88
C TYR A 210 18.55 -6.13 18.18
N ASP A 211 19.70 -6.82 18.22
CA ASP A 211 20.90 -6.47 17.46
C ASP A 211 20.91 -7.13 16.07
N ALA A 212 20.29 -8.30 15.97
CA ALA A 212 20.08 -9.01 14.72
C ALA A 212 18.58 -9.29 14.55
N PRO A 213 18.04 -9.24 13.32
CA PRO A 213 16.62 -9.45 13.07
C PRO A 213 16.10 -10.77 13.66
N PRO A 214 14.89 -10.80 14.25
CA PRO A 214 14.27 -12.02 14.78
C PRO A 214 13.81 -12.93 13.61
N GLU A 215 14.74 -13.70 13.04
CA GLU A 215 14.54 -14.43 11.80
C GLU A 215 13.36 -15.41 11.86
N LYS A 216 13.24 -16.18 12.96
CA LYS A 216 12.15 -17.17 13.09
C LYS A 216 10.78 -16.49 13.10
N GLY A 217 10.66 -15.39 13.85
CA GLY A 217 9.44 -14.61 13.93
C GLY A 217 9.10 -13.96 12.59
N LEU A 218 10.10 -13.41 11.87
CA LEU A 218 9.92 -12.81 10.57
C LEU A 218 9.54 -13.83 9.47
N ARG A 219 10.02 -15.05 9.54
CA ARG A 219 9.59 -16.14 8.65
C ARG A 219 8.13 -16.51 8.90
N LEU A 220 7.74 -16.75 10.14
CA LEU A 220 6.35 -17.06 10.51
C LEU A 220 5.38 -15.94 10.17
N PHE A 221 5.77 -14.70 10.40
CA PHE A 221 4.93 -13.57 9.98
C PHE A 221 4.68 -13.57 8.46
N ARG A 222 5.70 -13.90 7.67
CA ARG A 222 5.59 -14.00 6.20
C ARG A 222 4.61 -15.11 5.79
N ASP A 223 4.65 -16.26 6.45
CA ASP A 223 3.69 -17.32 6.19
C ASP A 223 2.26 -16.86 6.45
N ILE A 224 2.01 -16.25 7.59
CA ILE A 224 0.67 -15.79 7.97
C ILE A 224 0.14 -14.75 6.98
N VAL A 225 0.91 -13.71 6.70
CA VAL A 225 0.41 -12.56 5.92
C VAL A 225 0.56 -12.80 4.42
N ALA A 226 1.75 -13.12 3.94
CA ALA A 226 2.02 -13.14 2.51
C ALA A 226 1.67 -14.46 1.85
N LEU A 227 1.85 -15.58 2.54
CA LEU A 227 1.58 -16.90 1.96
C LEU A 227 0.14 -17.34 2.20
N LEU A 228 -0.44 -17.08 3.36
CA LEU A 228 -1.81 -17.51 3.66
C LEU A 228 -2.83 -16.39 3.39
N ALA A 229 -2.77 -15.28 4.11
CA ALA A 229 -3.81 -14.26 4.05
C ALA A 229 -3.85 -13.46 2.73
N ALA A 230 -2.71 -13.21 2.10
CA ALA A 230 -2.65 -12.47 0.83
C ALA A 230 -2.93 -13.34 -0.41
N ARG A 231 -3.15 -14.64 -0.25
CA ARG A 231 -3.44 -15.58 -1.34
C ARG A 231 -4.73 -16.36 -1.07
N SER A 232 -5.37 -16.86 -2.12
CA SER A 232 -6.57 -17.66 -1.97
C SER A 232 -6.26 -19.16 -1.93
N PRO A 233 -7.07 -20.00 -1.24
CA PRO A 233 -6.96 -21.45 -1.33
C PRO A 233 -7.05 -22.00 -2.76
N ASP A 234 -7.83 -21.34 -3.61
CA ASP A 234 -7.98 -21.73 -5.02
C ASP A 234 -6.70 -21.52 -5.83
N MET A 235 -5.91 -20.49 -5.48
CA MET A 235 -4.60 -20.26 -6.09
C MET A 235 -3.66 -21.42 -5.75
N TYR A 236 -3.67 -21.90 -4.51
CA TYR A 236 -2.90 -23.07 -4.08
C TYR A 236 -3.36 -24.33 -4.82
N ALA A 237 -4.67 -24.57 -4.94
CA ALA A 237 -5.21 -25.71 -5.66
C ALA A 237 -4.86 -25.69 -7.17
N ALA A 238 -4.77 -24.50 -7.77
CA ALA A 238 -4.34 -24.33 -9.16
C ALA A 238 -2.82 -24.58 -9.34
N GLN A 239 -2.02 -24.23 -8.34
CA GLN A 239 -0.54 -24.32 -8.39
C GLN A 239 -0.01 -25.69 -7.98
N PHE A 240 -0.58 -26.32 -6.95
CA PHE A 240 -0.10 -27.56 -6.36
C PHE A 240 -1.13 -28.68 -6.53
N LYS A 241 -0.76 -29.74 -7.27
CA LYS A 241 -1.63 -30.93 -7.46
C LYS A 241 -1.63 -31.84 -6.24
N ASN A 242 -0.50 -31.94 -5.54
CA ASN A 242 -0.36 -32.72 -4.31
C ASN A 242 -0.11 -31.75 -3.16
N GLY A 243 -0.81 -31.92 -2.04
CA GLY A 243 -0.69 -31.02 -0.90
C GLY A 243 0.74 -30.82 -0.40
N PRO A 244 1.53 -31.88 -0.16
CA PRO A 244 2.92 -31.75 0.32
C PRO A 244 3.88 -30.97 -0.60
N ASP A 245 3.58 -30.83 -1.91
CA ASP A 245 4.43 -30.10 -2.85
C ASP A 245 4.51 -28.59 -2.52
N VAL A 246 3.63 -28.09 -1.68
CA VAL A 246 3.66 -26.70 -1.19
C VAL A 246 4.84 -26.43 -0.25
N LEU A 247 5.30 -27.41 0.53
CA LEU A 247 6.26 -27.20 1.62
C LEU A 247 7.62 -26.66 1.13
N PRO A 248 8.28 -27.25 0.11
CA PRO A 248 9.55 -26.70 -0.38
C PRO A 248 9.38 -25.33 -1.04
N TRP A 249 8.21 -25.03 -1.58
CA TRP A 249 7.92 -23.70 -2.12
C TRP A 249 7.78 -22.67 -1.00
N MET A 250 7.09 -22.98 0.10
CA MET A 250 6.97 -22.10 1.27
C MET A 250 8.36 -21.79 1.84
N GLU A 251 9.19 -22.80 2.08
CA GLU A 251 10.56 -22.64 2.57
C GLU A 251 11.39 -21.70 1.69
N ALA A 252 11.27 -21.83 0.36
CA ALA A 252 11.94 -20.95 -0.59
C ALA A 252 11.44 -19.50 -0.50
N GLN A 253 10.12 -19.29 -0.33
CA GLN A 253 9.55 -17.95 -0.16
C GLN A 253 10.00 -17.29 1.15
N GLU A 254 9.96 -18.03 2.25
CA GLU A 254 10.44 -17.56 3.55
C GLU A 254 11.91 -17.12 3.46
N SER A 255 12.78 -17.99 2.93
CA SER A 255 14.22 -17.76 2.83
C SER A 255 14.58 -16.55 2.00
N ALA A 256 13.80 -16.27 0.95
CA ALA A 256 14.06 -15.13 0.06
C ALA A 256 13.65 -13.78 0.66
N LEU A 257 12.64 -13.76 1.53
CA LEU A 257 11.90 -12.53 1.80
C LEU A 257 11.97 -12.01 3.25
N TRP A 258 12.40 -12.81 4.23
CA TRP A 258 12.39 -12.40 5.62
C TRP A 258 13.32 -11.21 5.92
N LYS A 259 14.43 -11.08 5.19
CA LYS A 259 15.44 -10.01 5.36
C LYS A 259 14.98 -8.63 4.91
N VAL A 260 13.86 -8.56 4.21
CA VAL A 260 13.39 -7.31 3.58
C VAL A 260 12.69 -6.40 4.57
N PHE A 261 12.25 -6.94 5.72
CA PHE A 261 11.44 -6.20 6.68
C PHE A 261 12.16 -6.02 8.01
N ASP A 262 12.02 -4.85 8.60
CA ASP A 262 12.30 -4.64 10.02
C ASP A 262 11.10 -5.08 10.85
N ALA A 263 11.35 -5.75 11.97
CA ALA A 263 10.30 -6.31 12.80
C ALA A 263 9.43 -5.23 13.47
N ASP A 264 10.06 -4.19 14.00
CA ASP A 264 9.35 -3.12 14.69
C ASP A 264 8.60 -2.23 13.70
N ASP A 265 9.15 -2.00 12.51
CA ASP A 265 8.46 -1.28 11.43
C ASP A 265 7.14 -1.97 11.06
N TRP A 266 7.17 -3.31 10.88
CA TRP A 266 5.96 -4.09 10.67
C TRP A 266 4.96 -3.97 11.81
N ILE A 267 5.43 -4.09 13.05
CA ILE A 267 4.57 -4.01 14.24
C ILE A 267 3.83 -2.68 14.29
N PHE A 268 4.54 -1.56 14.09
CA PHE A 268 3.93 -0.23 14.13
C PHE A 268 2.95 0.03 12.99
N GLN A 269 3.30 -0.33 11.75
CA GLN A 269 2.39 -0.20 10.62
C GLN A 269 1.16 -1.10 10.79
N SER A 270 1.31 -2.32 11.30
CA SER A 270 0.19 -3.22 11.54
C SER A 270 -0.74 -2.72 12.67
N TRP A 271 -0.23 -2.00 13.67
CA TRP A 271 -1.09 -1.31 14.65
C TRP A 271 -1.86 -0.13 14.04
N ALA A 272 -1.27 0.61 13.12
CA ALA A 272 -1.97 1.66 12.38
C ALA A 272 -3.08 1.07 11.50
N TYR A 273 -2.80 -0.07 10.86
CA TYR A 273 -3.75 -0.84 10.06
C TYR A 273 -4.95 -1.31 10.90
N ASP A 274 -4.72 -1.90 12.07
CA ASP A 274 -5.79 -2.38 12.98
C ASP A 274 -6.76 -1.28 13.41
N ARG A 275 -6.23 -0.08 13.61
CA ARG A 275 -6.98 1.08 14.11
C ARG A 275 -7.66 1.89 13.02
N HIS A 276 -7.51 1.48 11.77
CA HIS A 276 -8.12 2.22 10.68
C HIS A 276 -9.63 2.10 10.69
N ASP A 277 -10.29 3.25 10.76
CA ASP A 277 -11.73 3.44 10.62
C ASP A 277 -11.96 4.89 10.18
N LEU A 278 -12.46 5.09 8.96
CA LEU A 278 -12.78 6.42 8.42
C LEU A 278 -13.77 7.17 9.30
N GLY A 279 -14.68 6.45 9.95
CA GLY A 279 -15.69 7.02 10.85
C GLY A 279 -15.10 7.71 12.08
N THR A 280 -13.89 7.33 12.50
CA THR A 280 -13.20 7.97 13.62
C THR A 280 -12.50 9.28 13.24
N THR A 281 -12.53 9.68 11.97
CA THR A 281 -12.05 11.01 11.54
C THR A 281 -12.87 12.10 12.25
N PRO A 282 -12.25 13.15 12.79
CA PRO A 282 -12.97 14.23 13.48
C PRO A 282 -14.15 14.76 12.69
N GLY A 283 -15.32 14.87 13.32
CA GLY A 283 -16.57 15.32 12.70
C GLY A 283 -17.52 14.21 12.22
N PHE A 284 -17.11 12.94 12.29
CA PHE A 284 -17.94 11.81 11.88
C PHE A 284 -18.42 10.92 13.03
N ASP A 285 -17.93 11.11 14.26
CA ASP A 285 -18.41 10.49 15.50
C ASP A 285 -18.48 8.95 15.46
N GLY A 286 -17.55 8.29 14.76
CA GLY A 286 -17.49 6.85 14.56
C GLY A 286 -18.37 6.31 13.42
N ASP A 287 -19.04 7.17 12.68
CA ASP A 287 -19.89 6.79 11.54
C ASP A 287 -19.09 6.68 10.24
N THR A 288 -18.67 5.46 9.90
CA THR A 288 -17.91 5.16 8.68
C THR A 288 -18.72 5.46 7.41
N ALA A 289 -20.04 5.23 7.42
CA ALA A 289 -20.90 5.48 6.26
C ALA A 289 -21.00 7.00 5.98
N LYS A 290 -21.17 7.81 7.04
CA LYS A 290 -21.15 9.27 6.93
C LYS A 290 -19.80 9.80 6.43
N ALA A 291 -18.69 9.23 6.89
CA ALA A 291 -17.36 9.59 6.42
C ALA A 291 -17.19 9.30 4.93
N LEU A 292 -17.59 8.10 4.47
CA LEU A 292 -17.56 7.72 3.05
C LEU A 292 -18.45 8.63 2.19
N ALA A 293 -19.62 9.01 2.68
CA ALA A 293 -20.55 9.90 1.97
C ALA A 293 -20.00 11.33 1.82
N SER A 294 -18.99 11.73 2.59
CA SER A 294 -18.34 13.05 2.47
C SER A 294 -17.30 13.13 1.34
N ILE A 295 -16.91 12.00 0.75
CA ILE A 295 -15.97 11.94 -0.36
C ILE A 295 -16.59 12.61 -1.59
N LYS A 296 -15.92 13.65 -2.11
CA LYS A 296 -16.36 14.42 -3.28
C LYS A 296 -15.71 13.92 -4.58
N ALA A 297 -14.51 13.37 -4.48
CA ALA A 297 -13.74 12.90 -5.62
C ALA A 297 -14.40 11.70 -6.32
N LYS A 298 -14.30 11.63 -7.66
CA LYS A 298 -14.65 10.41 -8.40
C LYS A 298 -13.81 9.26 -7.88
N THR A 299 -14.43 8.17 -7.51
CA THR A 299 -13.73 7.07 -6.82
C THR A 299 -13.79 5.80 -7.65
N LEU A 300 -12.63 5.19 -7.90
CA LEU A 300 -12.50 3.82 -8.41
C LEU A 300 -12.08 2.90 -7.26
N ILE A 301 -12.93 1.92 -6.94
CA ILE A 301 -12.61 0.86 -6.01
C ILE A 301 -12.37 -0.42 -6.78
N LEU A 302 -11.21 -1.05 -6.57
CA LEU A 302 -10.83 -2.32 -7.17
C LEU A 302 -10.70 -3.39 -6.07
N THR A 303 -11.49 -4.49 -6.17
CA THR A 303 -11.48 -5.59 -5.19
C THR A 303 -10.69 -6.79 -5.71
N GLY A 304 -10.01 -7.52 -4.84
CA GLY A 304 -9.38 -8.80 -5.16
C GLY A 304 -10.39 -9.96 -5.02
N THR A 305 -10.45 -10.85 -6.01
CA THR A 305 -11.29 -12.06 -5.91
C THR A 305 -10.76 -12.96 -4.80
N LYS A 306 -11.63 -13.35 -3.85
CA LYS A 306 -11.28 -14.22 -2.71
C LYS A 306 -10.11 -13.67 -1.87
N ASP A 307 -10.03 -12.36 -1.73
CA ASP A 307 -9.08 -11.70 -0.84
C ASP A 307 -9.37 -12.11 0.60
N LEU A 308 -8.38 -12.73 1.26
CA LEU A 308 -8.48 -13.15 2.65
C LEU A 308 -7.79 -12.17 3.61
N LEU A 309 -7.03 -11.20 3.10
CA LEU A 309 -6.42 -10.16 3.92
C LEU A 309 -7.37 -8.97 4.10
N ASN A 310 -7.90 -8.47 2.98
CA ASN A 310 -8.95 -7.46 2.92
C ASN A 310 -10.20 -8.08 2.27
N PRO A 311 -11.07 -8.75 3.04
CA PRO A 311 -12.17 -9.50 2.46
C PRO A 311 -13.01 -8.66 1.49
N GLU A 312 -13.25 -9.20 0.28
CA GLU A 312 -13.82 -8.42 -0.84
C GLU A 312 -15.21 -7.83 -0.57
N PHE A 313 -15.94 -8.34 0.40
CA PHE A 313 -17.24 -7.78 0.79
C PHE A 313 -17.10 -6.42 1.49
N GLU A 314 -15.99 -6.14 2.18
CA GLU A 314 -15.75 -4.87 2.87
C GLU A 314 -15.67 -3.67 1.90
N PRO A 315 -14.80 -3.66 0.87
CA PRO A 315 -14.80 -2.56 -0.09
C PRO A 315 -16.08 -2.50 -0.93
N ARG A 316 -16.80 -3.62 -1.13
CA ARG A 316 -18.11 -3.61 -1.77
C ARG A 316 -19.17 -2.91 -0.91
N GLU A 317 -19.14 -3.12 0.38
CA GLU A 317 -20.03 -2.43 1.31
C GLU A 317 -19.68 -0.94 1.42
N ALA A 318 -18.38 -0.61 1.49
CA ALA A 318 -17.91 0.76 1.49
C ALA A 318 -18.36 1.55 0.25
N ALA A 319 -18.30 0.93 -0.92
CA ALA A 319 -18.71 1.54 -2.19
C ALA A 319 -20.18 2.01 -2.20
N LYS A 320 -21.07 1.35 -1.44
CA LYS A 320 -22.49 1.76 -1.38
C LYS A 320 -22.70 3.13 -0.74
N ASN A 321 -21.72 3.62 0.00
CA ASN A 321 -21.81 4.88 0.74
C ASN A 321 -21.03 6.02 0.06
N ILE A 322 -20.36 5.79 -1.08
CA ILE A 322 -19.66 6.81 -1.85
C ILE A 322 -20.54 7.28 -3.01
N HIS A 323 -20.72 8.57 -3.18
CA HIS A 323 -21.67 9.14 -4.14
C HIS A 323 -21.28 8.85 -5.60
N ASP A 324 -20.03 9.13 -5.98
CA ASP A 324 -19.52 8.91 -7.35
C ASP A 324 -18.45 7.82 -7.34
N VAL A 325 -18.89 6.58 -7.44
CA VAL A 325 -18.02 5.40 -7.32
C VAL A 325 -18.20 4.42 -8.48
N LYS A 326 -17.07 3.99 -9.05
CA LYS A 326 -16.98 2.82 -9.93
C LYS A 326 -16.35 1.68 -9.13
N LEU A 327 -17.07 0.58 -8.96
CA LEU A 327 -16.59 -0.63 -8.28
C LEU A 327 -16.31 -1.72 -9.29
N MET A 328 -15.12 -2.30 -9.25
CA MET A 328 -14.73 -3.41 -10.13
C MET A 328 -13.94 -4.47 -9.35
N THR A 329 -13.95 -5.70 -9.86
CA THR A 329 -13.09 -6.79 -9.38
C THR A 329 -11.89 -6.90 -10.30
N ILE A 330 -10.68 -6.98 -9.74
CA ILE A 330 -9.45 -7.17 -10.52
C ILE A 330 -9.51 -8.52 -11.23
N SER A 331 -9.29 -8.52 -12.55
CA SER A 331 -9.25 -9.72 -13.39
C SER A 331 -10.33 -10.73 -13.02
N PRO A 332 -11.63 -10.44 -13.28
CA PRO A 332 -12.72 -11.35 -12.92
C PRO A 332 -12.46 -12.77 -13.44
N GLY A 333 -12.57 -13.76 -12.55
CA GLY A 333 -12.29 -15.17 -12.87
C GLY A 333 -10.88 -15.64 -12.49
N THR A 334 -9.99 -14.74 -12.05
CA THR A 334 -8.74 -15.14 -11.38
C THR A 334 -8.99 -15.45 -9.91
N VAL A 335 -8.03 -16.08 -9.27
CA VAL A 335 -8.14 -16.53 -7.87
C VAL A 335 -6.92 -16.07 -7.05
N THR A 336 -6.36 -14.93 -7.40
CA THR A 336 -5.09 -14.44 -6.86
C THR A 336 -5.19 -13.80 -5.47
N GLY A 337 -6.42 -13.53 -4.99
CA GLY A 337 -6.65 -12.94 -3.67
C GLY A 337 -6.12 -11.51 -3.56
N HIS A 338 -5.61 -11.14 -2.41
CA HIS A 338 -4.97 -9.83 -2.16
C HIS A 338 -3.76 -9.57 -3.06
N ALA A 339 -3.07 -10.65 -3.47
CA ALA A 339 -1.90 -10.58 -4.33
C ALA A 339 -2.20 -10.05 -5.75
N SER A 340 -3.48 -9.99 -6.17
CA SER A 340 -3.91 -9.37 -7.42
C SER A 340 -3.49 -7.89 -7.55
N ALA A 341 -3.38 -7.18 -6.42
CA ALA A 341 -2.89 -5.78 -6.37
C ALA A 341 -1.36 -5.67 -6.38
N GLY A 342 -0.65 -6.80 -6.51
CA GLY A 342 0.80 -6.89 -6.30
C GLY A 342 1.66 -6.67 -7.52
N GLY A 343 1.11 -6.69 -8.72
CA GLY A 343 1.90 -6.68 -9.95
C GLY A 343 2.58 -8.02 -10.27
N PHE A 344 2.21 -9.11 -9.59
CA PHE A 344 2.86 -10.42 -9.72
C PHE A 344 2.32 -11.25 -10.89
N PHE A 345 1.10 -10.97 -11.32
CA PHE A 345 0.41 -11.77 -12.34
C PHE A 345 0.15 -10.91 -13.58
N PRO A 346 0.59 -11.33 -14.78
CA PRO A 346 0.45 -10.54 -16.00
C PRO A 346 -0.99 -10.10 -16.31
N ALA A 347 -1.97 -10.97 -16.09
CA ALA A 347 -3.37 -10.63 -16.31
C ALA A 347 -3.88 -9.52 -15.37
N ASP A 348 -3.43 -9.52 -14.10
CA ASP A 348 -3.78 -8.48 -13.14
C ASP A 348 -3.08 -7.16 -13.50
N VAL A 349 -1.82 -7.21 -13.93
CA VAL A 349 -1.06 -6.03 -14.41
C VAL A 349 -1.75 -5.40 -15.62
N GLU A 350 -2.13 -6.19 -16.61
CA GLU A 350 -2.86 -5.72 -17.80
C GLU A 350 -4.20 -5.09 -17.41
N PHE A 351 -4.97 -5.78 -16.56
CA PHE A 351 -6.25 -5.29 -16.08
C PHE A 351 -6.10 -3.94 -15.36
N LEU A 352 -5.18 -3.86 -14.39
CA LEU A 352 -4.95 -2.64 -13.60
C LEU A 352 -4.53 -1.47 -14.48
N ASN A 353 -3.58 -1.68 -15.41
CA ASN A 353 -3.17 -0.61 -16.33
C ASN A 353 -4.31 -0.13 -17.21
N ARG A 354 -5.13 -1.03 -17.76
CA ARG A 354 -6.25 -0.66 -18.62
C ARG A 354 -7.35 0.09 -17.86
N GLU A 355 -7.79 -0.47 -16.72
CA GLU A 355 -8.96 0.09 -16.02
C GLU A 355 -8.60 1.40 -15.25
N VAL A 356 -7.43 1.45 -14.65
CA VAL A 356 -6.97 2.67 -13.96
C VAL A 356 -6.62 3.74 -14.97
N GLY A 357 -5.92 3.41 -16.06
CA GLY A 357 -5.61 4.36 -17.13
C GLY A 357 -6.88 4.96 -17.75
N GLY A 358 -7.83 4.10 -18.17
CA GLY A 358 -9.10 4.56 -18.72
C GLY A 358 -9.94 5.40 -17.73
N PHE A 359 -9.88 5.10 -16.43
CA PHE A 359 -10.55 5.91 -15.41
C PHE A 359 -9.90 7.30 -15.28
N LEU A 360 -8.57 7.38 -15.21
CA LEU A 360 -7.83 8.63 -15.12
C LEU A 360 -8.02 9.51 -16.38
N ASP A 361 -8.00 8.89 -17.57
CA ASP A 361 -8.28 9.60 -18.83
C ASP A 361 -9.70 10.21 -18.82
N ALA A 362 -10.71 9.46 -18.36
CA ALA A 362 -12.08 9.96 -18.26
C ALA A 362 -12.22 11.09 -17.22
N VAL A 363 -11.44 11.11 -16.17
CA VAL A 363 -11.40 12.21 -15.17
C VAL A 363 -10.82 13.48 -15.80
N THR A 364 -9.70 13.35 -16.52
CA THR A 364 -8.99 14.48 -17.12
C THR A 364 -9.69 15.05 -18.36
N GLU A 365 -10.27 14.20 -19.23
CA GLU A 365 -11.04 14.65 -20.41
C GLU A 365 -12.34 15.33 -20.03
N GLY A 366 -12.99 14.91 -18.94
CA GLY A 366 -14.25 15.48 -18.42
C GLY A 366 -14.10 16.83 -17.74
N GLY A 367 -12.90 17.32 -17.45
CA GLY A 367 -12.73 18.49 -16.55
C GLY A 367 -11.55 19.31 -16.83
N LYS A 368 -10.73 19.52 -17.63
CA LYS A 368 -9.66 20.52 -17.90
C LYS A 368 -8.45 19.89 -18.59
N LYS A 369 -7.99 20.55 -19.66
CA LYS A 369 -6.69 20.24 -20.27
C LYS A 369 -5.59 20.32 -19.21
N LEU A 370 -4.79 19.27 -19.13
CA LEU A 370 -3.50 19.22 -18.44
C LEU A 370 -2.52 20.07 -19.27
N ASP A 371 -2.53 21.40 -19.10
CA ASP A 371 -1.63 22.31 -19.82
C ASP A 371 -0.38 22.61 -18.97
#